data_8300c77518e8fbc788aa99ba6906517e
#
_entry.id   8300c77518e8fbc788aa99ba6906517e
#
_cell.length_a   1.000
_cell.length_b   1.000
_cell.length_c   1.000
_cell.angle_alpha   90.00
_cell.angle_beta   90.00
_cell.angle_gamma   90.00
#
_symmetry.space_group_name_H-M   'P 1'
#
loop_
_entity.id
_entity.type
_entity.pdbx_description
1 polymer ?
#
loop_
_entity_poly.entity_id
_entity_poly.type
_entity_poly.pdbx_seq_one_letter_code
_entity_poly.pdbx_strand_id
1 'polypeptide(L)'
;MRNLADRLGIKAPSLYKHVKNRQEIETLLAAEALKEIGEALASEPNLDRIGEAYRNWALANPGLYRVATTRPLDRENLPDGIEDAAAAPLLAAVDGDRDRARAVWALAHGLTLLELDGRFPPNADIDAAWRAGLS
;
A
#
# COMPACT_ATOMS: atom_id res chain seq x y z
N MET A 1 -15.29 8.28 -0.69
CA MET A 1 -14.28 7.59 0.14
C MET A 1 -14.96 7.01 1.37
N ARG A 2 -14.71 5.74 1.68
CA ARG A 2 -15.24 5.14 2.90
C ARG A 2 -14.60 5.81 4.13
N ASN A 3 -15.36 5.97 5.20
CA ASN A 3 -14.81 6.47 6.45
C ASN A 3 -14.02 5.37 7.18
N LEU A 4 -13.32 5.73 8.25
CA LEU A 4 -12.48 4.81 9.00
C LEU A 4 -13.26 3.60 9.54
N ALA A 5 -14.43 3.84 10.12
CA ALA A 5 -15.23 2.76 10.71
C ALA A 5 -15.66 1.74 9.65
N ASP A 6 -16.08 2.19 8.48
CA ASP A 6 -16.48 1.31 7.38
C ASP A 6 -15.31 0.46 6.90
N ARG A 7 -14.13 1.05 6.74
CA ARG A 7 -12.93 0.34 6.31
C ARG A 7 -12.52 -0.76 7.30
N LEU A 8 -12.68 -0.50 8.59
CA LEU A 8 -12.33 -1.46 9.63
C LEU A 8 -13.44 -2.47 9.93
N GLY A 9 -14.61 -2.32 9.29
CA GLY A 9 -15.75 -3.22 9.49
C GLY A 9 -16.43 -3.07 10.86
N ILE A 10 -16.30 -1.91 11.48
CA ILE A 10 -16.92 -1.62 12.78
C ILE A 10 -17.76 -0.35 12.69
N LYS A 11 -18.72 -0.19 13.61
CA LYS A 11 -19.54 1.02 13.69
C LYS A 11 -18.73 2.16 14.30
N ALA A 12 -18.94 3.39 13.81
CA ALA A 12 -18.22 4.57 14.28
C ALA A 12 -18.25 4.74 15.81
N PRO A 13 -19.38 4.56 16.51
CA PRO A 13 -19.37 4.64 17.98
C PRO A 13 -18.50 3.57 18.64
N SER A 14 -18.38 2.37 18.01
CA SER A 14 -17.55 1.30 18.55
C SER A 14 -16.06 1.58 18.36
N LEU A 15 -15.68 2.36 17.34
CA LEU A 15 -14.28 2.73 17.12
C LEU A 15 -13.68 3.39 18.35
N TYR A 16 -14.38 4.35 18.95
CA TYR A 16 -13.91 5.07 20.13
C TYR A 16 -13.81 4.20 21.38
N LYS A 17 -14.50 3.06 21.40
CA LYS A 17 -14.41 2.10 22.49
C LYS A 17 -13.23 1.15 22.34
N HIS A 18 -12.80 0.88 21.11
CA HIS A 18 -11.77 -0.11 20.80
C HIS A 18 -10.37 0.48 20.66
N VAL A 19 -10.26 1.76 20.33
CA VAL A 19 -8.97 2.42 20.16
C VAL A 19 -8.74 3.43 21.26
N LYS A 20 -7.59 3.35 21.91
CA LYS A 20 -7.25 4.19 23.05
C LYS A 20 -6.38 5.39 22.68
N ASN A 21 -5.68 5.32 21.55
CA ASN A 21 -4.75 6.34 21.13
C ASN A 21 -4.52 6.32 19.62
N ARG A 22 -3.80 7.33 19.15
CA ARG A 22 -3.47 7.51 17.74
C ARG A 22 -2.68 6.34 17.15
N GLN A 23 -1.75 5.77 17.92
CA GLN A 23 -0.94 4.66 17.47
C GLN A 23 -1.79 3.42 17.15
N GLU A 24 -2.78 3.12 17.98
CA GLU A 24 -3.70 2.01 17.72
C GLU A 24 -4.50 2.23 16.44
N ILE A 25 -4.97 3.45 16.22
CA ILE A 25 -5.68 3.83 15.00
C ILE A 25 -4.77 3.65 13.78
N GLU A 26 -3.55 4.14 13.85
CA GLU A 26 -2.58 4.03 12.76
C GLU A 26 -2.24 2.57 12.45
N THR A 27 -2.12 1.72 13.48
CA THR A 27 -1.87 0.28 13.31
C THR A 27 -3.05 -0.40 12.63
N LEU A 28 -4.28 -0.08 13.01
CA LEU A 28 -5.47 -0.61 12.35
C LEU A 28 -5.55 -0.18 10.89
N LEU A 29 -5.21 1.07 10.60
CA LEU A 29 -5.18 1.58 9.22
C LEU A 29 -4.09 0.92 8.40
N ALA A 30 -2.91 0.70 8.97
CA ALA A 30 -1.83 0.00 8.29
C ALA A 30 -2.22 -1.45 7.98
N ALA A 31 -2.89 -2.14 8.90
CA ALA A 31 -3.40 -3.49 8.68
C ALA A 31 -4.42 -3.53 7.53
N GLU A 32 -5.35 -2.58 7.50
CA GLU A 32 -6.34 -2.49 6.43
C GLU A 32 -5.69 -2.20 5.08
N ALA A 33 -4.71 -1.29 5.05
CA ALA A 33 -3.97 -0.99 3.83
C ALA A 33 -3.23 -2.21 3.29
N LEU A 34 -2.52 -2.95 4.15
CA LEU A 34 -1.80 -4.15 3.76
C LEU A 34 -2.76 -5.21 3.20
N LYS A 35 -3.91 -5.39 3.85
CA LYS A 35 -4.94 -6.31 3.38
C LYS A 35 -5.43 -5.92 1.98
N GLU A 36 -5.79 -4.65 1.79
CA GLU A 36 -6.34 -4.17 0.51
C GLU A 36 -5.28 -4.22 -0.60
N ILE A 37 -4.03 -3.86 -0.30
CA ILE A 37 -2.94 -3.95 -1.27
C ILE A 37 -2.69 -5.41 -1.64
N GLY A 38 -2.63 -6.30 -0.66
CA GLY A 38 -2.48 -7.73 -0.91
C GLY A 38 -3.55 -8.28 -1.82
N GLU A 39 -4.80 -7.92 -1.59
CA GLU A 39 -5.93 -8.31 -2.43
C GLU A 39 -5.83 -7.72 -3.84
N ALA A 40 -5.42 -6.46 -3.95
CA ALA A 40 -5.28 -5.79 -5.25
C ALA A 40 -4.18 -6.43 -6.12
N LEU A 41 -3.11 -6.93 -5.51
CA LEU A 41 -1.98 -7.52 -6.24
C LEU A 41 -2.10 -9.02 -6.47
N ALA A 42 -2.97 -9.72 -5.71
CA ALA A 42 -2.97 -11.18 -5.61
C ALA A 42 -3.17 -11.91 -6.95
N SER A 43 -3.95 -11.35 -7.86
CA SER A 43 -4.27 -12.00 -9.14
C SER A 43 -3.46 -11.44 -10.31
N GLU A 44 -2.53 -10.52 -10.07
CA GLU A 44 -1.78 -9.89 -11.14
C GLU A 44 -0.65 -10.79 -11.64
N PRO A 45 -0.50 -10.98 -12.97
CA PRO A 45 0.37 -12.03 -13.52
C PRO A 45 1.85 -11.66 -13.61
N ASN A 46 2.19 -10.38 -13.58
CA ASN A 46 3.57 -9.94 -13.80
C ASN A 46 3.84 -8.59 -13.15
N LEU A 47 5.10 -8.18 -13.18
CA LEU A 47 5.58 -6.97 -12.51
C LEU A 47 4.90 -5.69 -13.03
N ASP A 48 4.70 -5.59 -14.34
CA ASP A 48 4.03 -4.45 -14.96
C ASP A 48 2.61 -4.29 -14.44
N ARG A 49 1.85 -5.38 -14.38
CA ARG A 49 0.47 -5.37 -13.86
C ARG A 49 0.41 -5.14 -12.35
N ILE A 50 1.38 -5.65 -11.61
CA ILE A 50 1.49 -5.39 -10.17
C ILE A 50 1.71 -3.89 -9.94
N GLY A 51 2.59 -3.27 -10.69
CA GLY A 51 2.81 -1.83 -10.61
C GLY A 51 1.56 -1.02 -10.88
N GLU A 52 0.83 -1.37 -11.93
CA GLU A 52 -0.43 -0.73 -12.28
C GLU A 52 -1.48 -0.87 -11.16
N ALA A 53 -1.64 -2.07 -10.63
CA ALA A 53 -2.59 -2.33 -9.54
C ALA A 53 -2.21 -1.57 -8.25
N TYR A 54 -0.93 -1.55 -7.91
CA TYR A 54 -0.41 -0.81 -6.77
C TYR A 54 -0.71 0.69 -6.90
N ARG A 55 -0.34 1.25 -8.04
CA ARG A 55 -0.57 2.67 -8.35
C ARG A 55 -2.06 3.02 -8.27
N ASN A 56 -2.90 2.23 -8.94
CA ASN A 56 -4.34 2.48 -8.96
C ASN A 56 -4.95 2.45 -7.57
N TRP A 57 -4.55 1.48 -6.74
CA TRP A 57 -5.03 1.41 -5.37
C TRP A 57 -4.60 2.65 -4.57
N ALA A 58 -3.34 3.03 -4.65
CA ALA A 58 -2.81 4.17 -3.90
C ALA A 58 -3.48 5.49 -4.32
N LEU A 59 -3.68 5.70 -5.62
CA LEU A 59 -4.35 6.91 -6.13
C LEU A 59 -5.84 6.95 -5.75
N ALA A 60 -6.47 5.79 -5.63
CA ALA A 60 -7.86 5.69 -5.17
C ALA A 60 -8.00 5.85 -3.66
N ASN A 61 -6.93 5.64 -2.89
CA ASN A 61 -6.94 5.65 -1.43
C ASN A 61 -5.77 6.48 -0.85
N PRO A 62 -5.62 7.75 -1.26
CA PRO A 62 -4.42 8.52 -0.93
C PRO A 62 -4.25 8.75 0.58
N GLY A 63 -5.33 9.01 1.30
CA GLY A 63 -5.27 9.22 2.75
C GLY A 63 -4.80 7.98 3.50
N LEU A 64 -5.39 6.82 3.18
CA LEU A 64 -5.01 5.55 3.79
C LEU A 64 -3.56 5.17 3.43
N TYR A 65 -3.18 5.39 2.16
CA TYR A 65 -1.82 5.12 1.71
C TYR A 65 -0.80 5.92 2.53
N ARG A 66 -1.03 7.23 2.69
CA ARG A 66 -0.12 8.11 3.45
C ARG A 66 -0.01 7.69 4.90
N VAL A 67 -1.14 7.45 5.58
CA VAL A 67 -1.12 7.04 7.00
C VAL A 67 -0.38 5.72 7.18
N ALA A 68 -0.61 4.77 6.28
CA ALA A 68 -0.02 3.44 6.37
C ALA A 68 1.48 3.40 6.05
N THR A 69 2.01 4.41 5.34
CA THR A 69 3.40 4.37 4.85
C THR A 69 4.33 5.41 5.47
N THR A 70 3.83 6.32 6.31
CA THR A 70 4.64 7.41 6.85
C THR A 70 5.39 7.08 8.14
N ARG A 71 5.03 5.99 8.81
CA ARG A 71 5.63 5.60 10.09
C ARG A 71 6.12 4.17 10.04
N PRO A 72 7.07 3.78 10.92
CA PRO A 72 7.43 2.37 11.05
C PRO A 72 6.22 1.52 11.38
N LEU A 73 6.17 0.31 10.84
CA LEU A 73 5.10 -0.64 11.15
C LEU A 73 5.25 -1.14 12.59
N ASP A 74 4.15 -1.14 13.31
CA ASP A 74 4.04 -1.75 14.63
C ASP A 74 3.73 -3.25 14.45
N ARG A 75 4.74 -4.02 14.07
CA ARG A 75 4.59 -5.43 13.68
C ARG A 75 4.04 -6.30 14.78
N GLU A 76 4.31 -5.97 16.04
CA GLU A 76 3.81 -6.74 17.18
C GLU A 76 2.29 -6.72 17.27
N ASN A 77 1.67 -5.66 16.79
CA ASN A 77 0.22 -5.46 16.88
C ASN A 77 -0.49 -5.62 15.53
N LEU A 78 0.22 -6.07 14.50
CA LEU A 78 -0.40 -6.42 13.22
C LEU A 78 -0.87 -7.89 13.24
N PRO A 79 -1.93 -8.22 12.48
CA PRO A 79 -2.32 -9.63 12.30
C PRO A 79 -1.17 -10.45 11.73
N ASP A 80 -1.02 -11.68 12.22
CA ASP A 80 0.04 -12.59 11.75
C ASP A 80 -0.06 -12.83 10.24
N GLY A 81 1.09 -12.73 9.57
CA GLY A 81 1.18 -13.03 8.15
C GLY A 81 0.65 -11.97 7.19
N ILE A 82 0.11 -10.86 7.69
CA ILE A 82 -0.49 -9.85 6.81
C ILE A 82 0.56 -9.13 5.94
N GLU A 83 1.73 -8.86 6.48
CA GLU A 83 2.82 -8.23 5.74
C GLU A 83 3.35 -9.17 4.65
N ASP A 84 3.56 -10.43 4.99
CA ASP A 84 4.02 -11.45 4.04
C ASP A 84 2.99 -11.68 2.93
N ALA A 85 1.71 -11.72 3.26
CA ALA A 85 0.64 -11.87 2.28
C ALA A 85 0.60 -10.70 1.30
N ALA A 86 0.82 -9.48 1.79
CA ALA A 86 0.86 -8.29 0.94
C ALA A 86 2.09 -8.30 0.01
N ALA A 87 3.21 -8.82 0.47
CA ALA A 87 4.47 -8.88 -0.30
C ALA A 87 4.53 -10.06 -1.28
N ALA A 88 3.77 -11.12 -1.04
CA ALA A 88 3.87 -12.37 -1.80
C ALA A 88 3.73 -12.21 -3.32
N PRO A 89 2.76 -11.43 -3.86
CA PRO A 89 2.65 -11.28 -5.30
C PRO A 89 3.88 -10.63 -5.93
N LEU A 90 4.44 -9.61 -5.30
CA LEU A 90 5.64 -8.95 -5.79
C LEU A 90 6.84 -9.89 -5.73
N LEU A 91 6.99 -10.61 -4.64
CA LEU A 91 8.09 -11.57 -4.50
C LEU A 91 8.03 -12.64 -5.57
N ALA A 92 6.85 -13.16 -5.88
CA ALA A 92 6.66 -14.12 -6.97
C ALA A 92 7.03 -13.52 -8.33
N ALA A 93 6.69 -12.26 -8.57
CA ALA A 93 6.97 -11.58 -9.84
C ALA A 93 8.46 -11.34 -10.08
N VAL A 94 9.29 -11.38 -9.04
CA VAL A 94 10.75 -11.25 -9.14
C VAL A 94 11.46 -12.56 -8.80
N ASP A 95 10.80 -13.69 -9.01
CA ASP A 95 11.34 -15.04 -8.84
C ASP A 95 11.93 -15.31 -7.45
N GLY A 96 11.34 -14.74 -6.42
CA GLY A 96 11.75 -14.92 -5.04
C GLY A 96 12.95 -14.09 -4.60
N ASP A 97 13.44 -13.18 -5.43
CA ASP A 97 14.56 -12.30 -5.09
C ASP A 97 14.07 -11.20 -4.14
N ARG A 98 14.35 -11.36 -2.85
CA ARG A 98 13.89 -10.45 -1.81
C ARG A 98 14.46 -9.04 -1.93
N ASP A 99 15.71 -8.92 -2.33
CA ASP A 99 16.35 -7.62 -2.48
C ASP A 99 15.78 -6.86 -3.67
N ARG A 100 15.51 -7.56 -4.76
CA ARG A 100 14.85 -6.96 -5.90
C ARG A 100 13.41 -6.55 -5.57
N ALA A 101 12.68 -7.39 -4.84
CA ALA A 101 11.33 -7.06 -4.39
C ALA A 101 11.32 -5.76 -3.56
N ARG A 102 12.27 -5.62 -2.65
CA ARG A 102 12.40 -4.40 -1.83
C ARG A 102 12.73 -3.18 -2.68
N ALA A 103 13.65 -3.32 -3.64
CA ALA A 103 14.02 -2.22 -4.54
C ALA A 103 12.84 -1.78 -5.41
N VAL A 104 12.11 -2.73 -5.97
CA VAL A 104 10.92 -2.44 -6.79
C VAL A 104 9.83 -1.78 -5.93
N TRP A 105 9.60 -2.28 -4.73
CA TRP A 105 8.64 -1.67 -3.82
C TRP A 105 9.03 -0.24 -3.47
N ALA A 106 10.30 0.03 -3.17
CA ALA A 106 10.79 1.37 -2.90
C ALA A 106 10.56 2.30 -4.09
N LEU A 107 10.79 1.81 -5.30
CA LEU A 107 10.54 2.56 -6.53
C LEU A 107 9.05 2.88 -6.69
N ALA A 108 8.18 1.89 -6.53
CA ALA A 108 6.73 2.07 -6.61
C ALA A 108 6.23 3.08 -5.58
N HIS A 109 6.74 3.01 -4.36
CA HIS A 109 6.41 3.96 -3.30
C HIS A 109 6.87 5.38 -3.65
N GLY A 110 8.09 5.53 -4.13
CA GLY A 110 8.62 6.82 -4.57
C GLY A 110 7.81 7.42 -5.71
N LEU A 111 7.51 6.63 -6.74
CA LEU A 111 6.68 7.07 -7.87
C LEU A 111 5.29 7.51 -7.39
N THR A 112 4.68 6.75 -6.48
CA THR A 112 3.37 7.07 -5.91
C THR A 112 3.38 8.40 -5.16
N LEU A 113 4.35 8.60 -4.27
CA LEU A 113 4.44 9.85 -3.50
C LEU A 113 4.71 11.04 -4.39
N LEU A 114 5.59 10.92 -5.38
CA LEU A 114 5.86 12.00 -6.33
C LEU A 114 4.59 12.39 -7.09
N GLU A 115 3.81 11.42 -7.48
CA GLU A 115 2.54 11.67 -8.18
C GLU A 115 1.50 12.32 -7.25
N LEU A 116 1.30 11.76 -6.06
CA LEU A 116 0.35 12.29 -5.07
C LEU A 116 0.69 13.72 -4.65
N ASP A 117 1.98 14.04 -4.59
CA ASP A 117 2.45 15.35 -4.16
C ASP A 117 2.60 16.34 -5.32
N GLY A 118 2.22 15.95 -6.53
CA GLY A 118 2.31 16.82 -7.70
C GLY A 118 3.75 17.21 -8.05
N ARG A 119 4.72 16.34 -7.80
CA ARG A 119 6.14 16.65 -7.97
C ARG A 119 6.68 16.39 -9.37
N PHE A 120 5.96 15.62 -10.18
CA PHE A 120 6.35 15.44 -11.57
C PHE A 120 6.13 16.73 -12.36
N PRO A 121 7.02 17.08 -13.30
CA PRO A 121 6.79 18.21 -14.21
C PRO A 121 5.49 18.04 -14.99
N PRO A 122 4.81 19.15 -15.39
CA PRO A 122 3.50 19.05 -16.06
C PRO A 122 3.48 18.23 -17.35
N ASN A 123 4.63 18.11 -18.03
CA ASN A 123 4.76 17.39 -19.30
C ASN A 123 5.36 15.98 -19.11
N ALA A 124 5.56 15.52 -17.91
CA ALA A 124 6.11 14.19 -17.66
C ALA A 124 5.08 13.12 -18.00
N ASP A 125 5.54 12.06 -18.67
CA ASP A 125 4.74 10.85 -18.90
C ASP A 125 4.91 9.91 -17.71
N ILE A 126 4.00 10.02 -16.74
CA ILE A 126 4.09 9.24 -15.51
C ILE A 126 3.91 7.75 -15.79
N ASP A 127 3.02 7.39 -16.74
CA ASP A 127 2.83 6.00 -17.14
C ASP A 127 4.13 5.39 -17.67
N ALA A 128 4.88 6.14 -18.47
CA ALA A 128 6.16 5.71 -18.98
C ALA A 128 7.18 5.50 -17.87
N ALA A 129 7.17 6.36 -16.85
CA ALA A 129 8.06 6.22 -15.69
C ALA A 129 7.79 4.91 -14.93
N TRP A 130 6.52 4.57 -14.73
CA TRP A 130 6.14 3.30 -14.12
C TRP A 130 6.59 2.10 -14.95
N ARG A 131 6.37 2.14 -16.26
CA ARG A 131 6.81 1.05 -17.15
C ARG A 131 8.33 0.89 -17.16
N ALA A 132 9.07 1.99 -17.11
CA ALA A 132 10.52 1.94 -17.08
C ALA A 132 11.07 1.26 -15.82
N GLY A 133 10.38 1.44 -14.70
CA GLY A 133 10.83 0.89 -13.42
C GLY A 133 10.29 -0.50 -13.09
N LEU A 134 9.07 -0.81 -13.55
CA LEU A 134 8.35 -2.03 -13.18
C LEU A 134 7.99 -2.87 -14.42
N SER A 135 8.99 -3.20 -15.17
CA SER A 135 8.78 -4.10 -16.32
C SER A 135 9.78 -5.26 -16.34
#